data_1da63e349a701749b5b96b946ed1d38c
#
_entry.id   1da63e349a701749b5b96b946ed1d38c
#
_cell.length_a   1.000
_cell.length_b   1.000
_cell.length_c   1.000
_cell.angle_alpha   90.00
_cell.angle_beta   90.00
_cell.angle_gamma   90.00
#
_symmetry.space_group_name_H-M   'P 1'
#
loop_
_entity.id
_entity.type
_entity.pdbx_description
1 polymer ?
#
loop_
_entity_poly.entity_id
_entity_poly.type
_entity_poly.pdbx_seq_one_letter_code
_entity_poly.pdbx_strand_id
1 'polypeptide(L)'
;PLGSFGDAGAIFTNSKTLYKKIKSIRSHGQYKRNFHDLLGINGRIDTLQCAVLLEKLKNFKKEIKLRKKIFQIYKKYFQKTNFRATNIINYGKYGESAYAQFCILTKKRDFLIKKLKEKKIPYAIYYPIPMDRQKIFKCSKKNLTTESKILSSKIISLPFGPYLKLEDQKKVIEVLEKNKNKL
;
A
#
# COMPACT_ATOMS: atom_id res chain seq x y z
N PRO A 1 2.19 -2.58 -6.57
CA PRO A 1 3.01 -1.42 -6.98
C PRO A 1 4.15 -1.85 -7.87
N LEU A 2 4.40 -1.09 -8.93
CA LEU A 2 5.50 -1.35 -9.85
C LEU A 2 6.85 -0.99 -9.21
N GLY A 3 6.89 0.15 -8.50
CA GLY A 3 8.08 0.67 -7.81
C GLY A 3 9.08 1.32 -8.77
N SER A 4 9.37 2.60 -8.56
CA SER A 4 10.41 3.35 -9.26
C SER A 4 11.62 3.57 -8.35
N PHE A 5 12.67 4.18 -8.86
CA PHE A 5 13.80 4.68 -8.07
C PHE A 5 13.49 6.13 -7.62
N GLY A 6 12.59 6.29 -6.67
CA GLY A 6 11.98 7.52 -6.25
C GLY A 6 10.47 7.52 -6.53
N ASP A 7 9.83 8.67 -6.38
CA ASP A 7 8.39 8.80 -6.57
C ASP A 7 8.00 8.84 -8.04
N ALA A 8 6.94 8.14 -8.38
CA ALA A 8 6.34 8.15 -9.70
C ALA A 8 4.85 7.86 -9.62
N GLY A 9 4.10 8.36 -10.59
CA GLY A 9 2.68 8.10 -10.72
C GLY A 9 2.24 8.06 -12.18
N ALA A 10 1.06 7.50 -12.42
CA ALA A 10 0.45 7.48 -13.74
C ALA A 10 -1.04 7.80 -13.65
N ILE A 11 -1.54 8.54 -14.60
CA ILE A 11 -2.95 8.84 -14.75
C ILE A 11 -3.40 8.32 -16.10
N PHE A 12 -4.47 7.54 -16.12
CA PHE A 12 -5.07 6.98 -17.34
C PHE A 12 -6.43 7.62 -17.57
N THR A 13 -6.72 8.04 -18.82
CA THR A 13 -8.00 8.62 -19.18
C THR A 13 -8.33 8.41 -20.65
N ASN A 14 -9.61 8.22 -20.95
CA ASN A 14 -10.16 8.20 -22.32
C ASN A 14 -10.63 9.58 -22.79
N SER A 15 -10.62 10.58 -21.92
CA SER A 15 -11.01 11.96 -22.27
C SER A 15 -9.84 12.74 -22.85
N LYS A 16 -9.92 13.11 -24.13
CA LYS A 16 -8.90 13.96 -24.77
C LYS A 16 -8.73 15.33 -24.08
N THR A 17 -9.83 15.91 -23.61
CA THR A 17 -9.82 17.19 -22.88
C THR A 17 -9.08 17.06 -21.56
N LEU A 18 -9.38 16.02 -20.77
CA LEU A 18 -8.71 15.77 -19.50
C LEU A 18 -7.23 15.45 -19.70
N TYR A 19 -6.88 14.66 -20.72
CA TYR A 19 -5.49 14.38 -21.09
C TYR A 19 -4.70 15.68 -21.36
N LYS A 20 -5.24 16.60 -22.20
CA LYS A 20 -4.57 17.88 -22.48
C LYS A 20 -4.38 18.73 -21.23
N LYS A 21 -5.40 18.82 -20.38
CA LYS A 21 -5.36 19.56 -19.11
C LYS A 21 -4.31 18.99 -18.14
N ILE A 22 -4.28 17.68 -17.94
CA ILE A 22 -3.31 17.00 -17.07
C ILE A 22 -1.89 17.16 -17.61
N LYS A 23 -1.70 17.02 -18.93
CA LYS A 23 -0.41 17.21 -19.59
C LYS A 23 0.13 18.63 -19.38
N SER A 24 -0.73 19.66 -19.45
CA SER A 24 -0.39 21.04 -19.15
C SER A 24 -0.03 21.23 -17.68
N ILE A 25 -0.89 20.81 -16.74
CA ILE A 25 -0.67 20.94 -15.29
C ILE A 25 0.64 20.27 -14.86
N ARG A 26 0.92 19.07 -15.37
CA ARG A 26 2.16 18.33 -15.12
C ARG A 26 3.42 19.11 -15.54
N SER A 27 3.30 20.01 -16.47
CA SER A 27 4.40 20.81 -17.05
C SER A 27 4.18 22.30 -16.77
N HIS A 28 4.01 22.68 -15.51
CA HIS A 28 3.86 24.07 -15.04
C HIS A 28 2.62 24.80 -15.61
N GLY A 29 1.59 24.09 -16.04
CA GLY A 29 0.40 24.70 -16.66
C GLY A 29 0.60 25.20 -18.08
N GLN A 30 1.67 24.77 -18.76
CA GLN A 30 1.98 25.20 -20.12
C GLN A 30 1.09 24.52 -21.16
N TYR A 31 0.55 25.28 -22.08
CA TYR A 31 -0.04 24.77 -23.34
C TYR A 31 0.95 24.82 -24.50
N LYS A 32 1.85 25.81 -24.47
CA LYS A 32 2.98 26.02 -25.39
C LYS A 32 4.17 26.48 -24.57
N ARG A 33 5.39 26.25 -25.03
CA ARG A 33 6.62 26.65 -24.33
C ARG A 33 6.55 28.15 -23.95
N ASN A 34 6.73 28.41 -22.65
CA ASN A 34 6.68 29.74 -22.03
C ASN A 34 5.29 30.40 -21.98
N PHE A 35 4.20 29.69 -22.31
CA PHE A 35 2.83 30.18 -22.20
C PHE A 35 2.04 29.31 -21.24
N HIS A 36 1.51 29.90 -20.16
CA HIS A 36 0.89 29.21 -19.02
C HIS A 36 -0.57 29.66 -18.88
N ASP A 37 -1.51 28.76 -19.08
CA ASP A 37 -2.96 29.02 -18.93
C ASP A 37 -3.50 28.52 -17.61
N LEU A 38 -2.76 27.64 -16.93
CA LEU A 38 -3.20 26.99 -15.72
C LEU A 38 -2.11 27.05 -14.65
N LEU A 39 -2.52 27.03 -13.37
CA LEU A 39 -1.60 26.70 -12.30
C LEU A 39 -1.15 25.25 -12.47
N GLY A 40 0.15 25.03 -12.43
CA GLY A 40 0.73 23.71 -12.62
C GLY A 40 1.93 23.46 -11.73
N ILE A 41 2.48 22.26 -11.87
CA ILE A 41 3.63 21.78 -11.09
C ILE A 41 4.69 21.21 -12.03
N ASN A 42 5.89 21.01 -11.51
CA ASN A 42 6.84 20.11 -12.16
C ASN A 42 6.46 18.66 -11.78
N GLY A 43 5.53 18.09 -12.52
CA GLY A 43 5.06 16.71 -12.33
C GLY A 43 5.52 15.75 -13.44
N ARG A 44 6.61 16.08 -14.11
CA ARG A 44 7.22 15.20 -15.12
C ARG A 44 8.01 14.11 -14.41
N ILE A 45 7.93 12.89 -14.94
CA ILE A 45 8.84 11.82 -14.54
C ILE A 45 10.15 11.97 -15.33
N ASP A 46 11.27 11.78 -14.64
CA ASP A 46 12.59 11.82 -15.27
C ASP A 46 12.80 10.64 -16.22
N THR A 47 13.54 10.87 -17.30
CA THR A 47 13.82 9.86 -18.33
C THR A 47 14.52 8.63 -17.77
N LEU A 48 15.42 8.79 -16.80
CA LEU A 48 16.08 7.68 -16.10
C LEU A 48 15.07 6.81 -15.35
N GLN A 49 14.11 7.44 -14.66
CA GLN A 49 13.03 6.73 -13.99
C GLN A 49 12.14 5.98 -14.98
N CYS A 50 11.84 6.58 -16.12
CA CYS A 50 11.10 5.90 -17.20
C CYS A 50 11.83 4.65 -17.70
N ALA A 51 13.13 4.72 -17.92
CA ALA A 51 13.92 3.58 -18.36
C ALA A 51 13.85 2.42 -17.36
N VAL A 52 14.02 2.71 -16.05
CA VAL A 52 13.89 1.71 -14.98
C VAL A 52 12.49 1.11 -14.97
N LEU A 53 11.44 1.94 -15.08
CA LEU A 53 10.06 1.47 -15.04
C LEU A 53 9.70 0.59 -16.24
N LEU A 54 10.23 0.88 -17.43
CA LEU A 54 10.02 0.05 -18.61
C LEU A 54 10.59 -1.37 -18.42
N GLU A 55 11.79 -1.49 -17.84
CA GLU A 55 12.36 -2.81 -17.52
C GLU A 55 11.57 -3.54 -16.43
N LYS A 56 11.17 -2.85 -15.38
CA LYS A 56 10.36 -3.44 -14.31
C LYS A 56 8.98 -3.90 -14.83
N LEU A 57 8.41 -3.17 -15.77
CA LEU A 57 7.10 -3.51 -16.34
C LEU A 57 7.11 -4.87 -17.05
N LYS A 58 8.23 -5.27 -17.66
CA LYS A 58 8.39 -6.59 -18.30
C LYS A 58 8.17 -7.74 -17.31
N ASN A 59 8.55 -7.57 -16.04
CA ASN A 59 8.43 -8.58 -14.99
C ASN A 59 7.17 -8.40 -14.12
N PHE A 60 6.42 -7.33 -14.30
CA PHE A 60 5.33 -6.95 -13.38
C PHE A 60 4.26 -8.03 -13.24
N LYS A 61 3.81 -8.64 -14.35
CA LYS A 61 2.83 -9.75 -14.31
C LYS A 61 3.34 -10.95 -13.49
N LYS A 62 4.65 -11.27 -13.57
CA LYS A 62 5.28 -12.33 -12.79
C LYS A 62 5.29 -11.96 -11.30
N GLU A 63 5.63 -10.73 -10.96
CA GLU A 63 5.62 -10.24 -9.59
C GLU A 63 4.23 -10.27 -8.95
N ILE A 64 3.18 -9.89 -9.69
CA ILE A 64 1.78 -10.00 -9.21
C ILE A 64 1.43 -11.46 -8.90
N LYS A 65 1.82 -12.41 -9.76
CA LYS A 65 1.59 -13.84 -9.51
C LYS A 65 2.32 -14.32 -8.25
N LEU A 66 3.56 -13.87 -8.02
CA LEU A 66 4.33 -14.20 -6.81
C LEU A 66 3.67 -13.61 -5.55
N ARG A 67 3.26 -12.34 -5.59
CA ARG A 67 2.51 -11.70 -4.49
C ARG A 67 1.21 -12.45 -4.18
N LYS A 68 0.47 -12.87 -5.19
CA LYS A 68 -0.74 -13.68 -5.03
C LYS A 68 -0.45 -15.00 -4.30
N LYS A 69 0.64 -15.70 -4.62
CA LYS A 69 1.05 -16.93 -3.92
C LYS A 69 1.30 -16.67 -2.44
N ILE A 70 2.09 -15.63 -2.10
CA ILE A 70 2.38 -15.26 -0.71
C ILE A 70 1.09 -14.87 0.03
N PHE A 71 0.21 -14.10 -0.63
CA PHE A 71 -1.10 -13.75 -0.09
C PHE A 71 -1.93 -15.00 0.25
N GLN A 72 -1.98 -15.98 -0.63
CA GLN A 72 -2.76 -17.21 -0.41
C GLN A 72 -2.26 -18.02 0.80
N ILE A 73 -0.94 -18.06 1.04
CA ILE A 73 -0.36 -18.73 2.21
C ILE A 73 -0.83 -18.04 3.50
N TYR A 74 -0.72 -16.71 3.59
CA TYR A 74 -1.23 -15.97 4.74
C TYR A 74 -2.75 -16.12 4.87
N LYS A 75 -3.50 -15.98 3.76
CA LYS A 75 -4.96 -16.15 3.78
C LYS A 75 -5.36 -17.50 4.36
N LYS A 76 -4.73 -18.60 3.90
CA LYS A 76 -5.00 -19.96 4.39
C LYS A 76 -4.72 -20.10 5.89
N TYR A 77 -3.64 -19.49 6.39
CA TYR A 77 -3.33 -19.45 7.81
C TYR A 77 -4.40 -18.68 8.60
N PHE A 78 -4.73 -17.47 8.19
CA PHE A 78 -5.70 -16.62 8.90
C PHE A 78 -7.14 -17.12 8.83
N GLN A 79 -7.51 -17.91 7.82
CA GLN A 79 -8.82 -18.57 7.78
C GLN A 79 -8.98 -19.65 8.86
N LYS A 80 -7.88 -20.22 9.36
CA LYS A 80 -7.86 -21.24 10.42
C LYS A 80 -7.74 -20.63 11.81
N THR A 81 -7.56 -19.34 11.93
CA THR A 81 -7.35 -18.62 13.18
C THR A 81 -8.43 -17.55 13.36
N ASN A 82 -8.69 -17.14 14.61
CA ASN A 82 -9.64 -16.08 14.93
C ASN A 82 -9.11 -14.66 14.60
N PHE A 83 -8.00 -14.54 13.88
CA PHE A 83 -7.49 -13.25 13.43
C PHE A 83 -8.34 -12.69 12.31
N ARG A 84 -8.83 -11.48 12.45
CA ARG A 84 -9.41 -10.71 11.33
C ARG A 84 -8.31 -10.22 10.42
N ALA A 85 -8.04 -10.96 9.33
CA ALA A 85 -7.24 -10.45 8.23
C ALA A 85 -8.05 -9.37 7.48
N THR A 86 -7.61 -8.12 7.54
CA THR A 86 -8.31 -6.98 6.95
C THR A 86 -8.32 -6.95 5.43
N ASN A 87 -7.49 -7.72 4.76
CA ASN A 87 -7.28 -7.64 3.32
C ASN A 87 -8.06 -8.67 2.51
N ILE A 88 -9.17 -9.17 3.04
CA ILE A 88 -10.14 -9.92 2.22
C ILE A 88 -11.18 -8.92 1.70
N ILE A 89 -10.72 -7.91 0.99
CA ILE A 89 -11.62 -7.13 0.15
C ILE A 89 -11.86 -7.98 -1.10
N ASN A 90 -13.10 -8.40 -1.26
CA ASN A 90 -13.50 -9.05 -2.51
C ASN A 90 -13.69 -7.97 -3.57
N TYR A 91 -12.70 -7.83 -4.45
CA TYR A 91 -12.78 -6.86 -5.55
C TYR A 91 -13.84 -7.25 -6.59
N GLY A 92 -14.32 -8.50 -6.57
CA GLY A 92 -15.38 -8.98 -7.43
C GLY A 92 -15.19 -8.56 -8.89
N LYS A 93 -16.21 -7.92 -9.45
CA LYS A 93 -16.23 -7.39 -10.81
C LYS A 93 -15.41 -6.11 -11.04
N TYR A 94 -14.85 -5.52 -9.99
CA TYR A 94 -14.08 -4.26 -10.08
C TYR A 94 -12.58 -4.46 -10.37
N GLY A 95 -12.12 -5.69 -10.53
CA GLY A 95 -10.76 -5.99 -10.88
C GLY A 95 -9.99 -6.87 -9.89
N GLU A 96 -8.74 -7.12 -10.17
CA GLU A 96 -7.84 -7.92 -9.35
C GLU A 96 -6.92 -7.05 -8.50
N SER A 97 -6.64 -7.48 -7.26
CA SER A 97 -5.70 -6.78 -6.39
C SER A 97 -4.26 -6.90 -6.90
N ALA A 98 -3.50 -5.82 -6.79
CA ALA A 98 -2.04 -5.84 -6.98
C ALA A 98 -1.29 -6.41 -5.77
N TYR A 99 -2.00 -6.79 -4.70
CA TYR A 99 -1.43 -7.34 -3.47
C TYR A 99 -0.23 -6.52 -2.97
N ALA A 100 -0.46 -5.23 -2.71
CA ALA A 100 0.62 -4.31 -2.33
C ALA A 100 1.13 -4.59 -0.91
N GLN A 101 0.23 -4.91 0.01
CA GLN A 101 0.49 -5.10 1.43
C GLN A 101 -0.37 -6.23 1.99
N PHE A 102 0.06 -6.81 3.12
CA PHE A 102 -0.73 -7.73 3.90
C PHE A 102 -0.88 -7.18 5.32
N CYS A 103 -2.06 -6.63 5.63
CA CYS A 103 -2.36 -6.05 6.93
C CYS A 103 -3.29 -6.93 7.73
N ILE A 104 -3.10 -6.93 9.03
CA ILE A 104 -4.00 -7.58 10.00
C ILE A 104 -4.43 -6.58 11.06
N LEU A 105 -5.53 -6.87 11.74
CA LEU A 105 -5.99 -6.12 12.91
C LEU A 105 -5.79 -6.96 14.17
N THR A 106 -5.20 -6.37 15.20
CA THR A 106 -5.11 -6.99 16.52
C THR A 106 -5.27 -5.94 17.62
N LYS A 107 -5.98 -6.31 18.69
CA LYS A 107 -6.09 -5.48 19.90
C LYS A 107 -4.77 -5.39 20.68
N LYS A 108 -3.86 -6.33 20.47
CA LYS A 108 -2.57 -6.46 21.15
C LYS A 108 -1.39 -6.12 20.22
N ARG A 109 -1.56 -5.05 19.42
CA ARG A 109 -0.55 -4.65 18.42
C ARG A 109 0.85 -4.50 18.99
N ASP A 110 0.99 -3.81 20.12
CA ASP A 110 2.30 -3.53 20.71
C ASP A 110 2.97 -4.81 21.25
N PHE A 111 2.18 -5.74 21.77
CA PHE A 111 2.68 -7.07 22.14
C PHE A 111 3.18 -7.83 20.91
N LEU A 112 2.42 -7.83 19.80
CA LEU A 112 2.85 -8.45 18.55
C LEU A 112 4.13 -7.81 18.01
N ILE A 113 4.22 -6.48 18.02
CA ILE A 113 5.42 -5.74 17.63
C ILE A 113 6.64 -6.20 18.43
N LYS A 114 6.51 -6.32 19.76
CA LYS A 114 7.58 -6.83 20.62
C LYS A 114 8.04 -8.21 20.17
N LYS A 115 7.11 -9.14 19.89
CA LYS A 115 7.42 -10.51 19.45
C LYS A 115 8.09 -10.56 18.07
N LEU A 116 7.66 -9.70 17.13
CA LEU A 116 8.29 -9.60 15.82
C LEU A 116 9.72 -9.05 15.94
N LYS A 117 9.94 -8.02 16.79
CA LYS A 117 11.26 -7.45 17.06
C LYS A 117 12.22 -8.47 17.69
N GLU A 118 11.76 -9.26 18.67
CA GLU A 118 12.55 -10.34 19.29
C GLU A 118 13.08 -11.34 18.24
N LYS A 119 12.36 -11.53 17.14
CA LYS A 119 12.73 -12.40 16.01
C LYS A 119 13.34 -11.67 14.83
N LYS A 120 13.63 -10.37 14.96
CA LYS A 120 14.16 -9.51 13.89
C LYS A 120 13.29 -9.51 12.63
N ILE A 121 11.97 -9.66 12.78
CA ILE A 121 11.00 -9.64 11.70
C ILE A 121 10.54 -8.21 11.47
N PRO A 122 10.69 -7.64 10.26
CA PRO A 122 10.23 -6.30 9.94
C PRO A 122 8.70 -6.23 9.96
N TYR A 123 8.17 -5.07 10.28
CA TYR A 123 6.74 -4.75 10.23
C TYR A 123 6.55 -3.28 9.86
N ALA A 124 5.33 -2.91 9.52
CA ALA A 124 4.96 -1.52 9.28
C ALA A 124 3.56 -1.23 9.82
N ILE A 125 3.26 0.05 10.05
CA ILE A 125 1.93 0.51 10.46
C ILE A 125 1.44 1.55 9.44
N TYR A 126 0.45 1.19 8.66
CA TYR A 126 -0.16 2.05 7.63
C TYR A 126 -1.64 2.29 7.93
N TYR A 127 -2.00 3.35 8.71
CA TYR A 127 -1.15 4.36 9.31
C TYR A 127 -1.47 4.52 10.80
N PRO A 128 -0.54 5.02 11.64
CA PRO A 128 -0.76 5.12 13.10
C PRO A 128 -1.74 6.23 13.49
N ILE A 129 -1.87 7.26 12.65
CA ILE A 129 -2.76 8.42 12.87
C ILE A 129 -3.63 8.59 11.62
N PRO A 130 -4.96 8.58 11.74
CA PRO A 130 -5.87 8.86 10.63
C PRO A 130 -5.68 10.27 10.07
N MET A 131 -6.02 10.46 8.77
CA MET A 131 -5.86 11.75 8.09
C MET A 131 -6.64 12.88 8.75
N ASP A 132 -7.88 12.60 9.17
CA ASP A 132 -8.76 13.54 9.86
C ASP A 132 -8.22 14.00 11.25
N ARG A 133 -7.18 13.34 11.75
CA ARG A 133 -6.51 13.65 13.03
C ARG A 133 -5.09 14.20 12.87
N GLN A 134 -4.64 14.38 11.63
CA GLN A 134 -3.35 15.03 11.35
C GLN A 134 -3.44 16.52 11.66
N LYS A 135 -2.38 17.10 12.25
CA LYS A 135 -2.35 18.50 12.64
C LYS A 135 -2.64 19.49 11.50
N ILE A 136 -2.28 19.11 10.28
CA ILE A 136 -2.51 19.92 9.07
C ILE A 136 -4.00 20.06 8.72
N PHE A 137 -4.82 19.05 9.07
CA PHE A 137 -6.25 19.08 8.81
C PHE A 137 -7.01 19.56 10.03
N LYS A 138 -7.44 20.82 10.03
CA LYS A 138 -8.28 21.42 11.08
C LYS A 138 -9.73 20.91 10.95
N CYS A 139 -9.94 19.61 11.12
CA CYS A 139 -11.28 19.04 11.10
C CYS A 139 -12.05 19.43 12.38
N SER A 140 -13.30 19.83 12.23
CA SER A 140 -14.21 19.96 13.38
C SER A 140 -14.41 18.59 14.03
N LYS A 141 -14.67 18.54 15.36
CA LYS A 141 -14.93 17.29 16.08
C LYS A 141 -16.06 16.46 15.46
N LYS A 142 -17.04 17.10 14.80
CA LYS A 142 -18.16 16.46 14.10
C LYS A 142 -17.73 15.60 12.89
N ASN A 143 -16.59 15.89 12.27
CA ASN A 143 -16.13 15.22 11.05
C ASN A 143 -15.05 14.15 11.33
N LEU A 144 -14.80 13.84 12.61
CA LEU A 144 -13.83 12.80 12.98
C LEU A 144 -14.45 11.41 12.83
N THR A 145 -13.76 10.53 12.11
CA THR A 145 -14.21 9.15 11.90
C THR A 145 -13.76 8.26 13.04
N THR A 146 -14.71 7.63 13.72
CA THR A 146 -14.44 6.67 14.80
C THR A 146 -13.78 5.42 14.26
N GLU A 147 -14.26 4.90 13.12
CA GLU A 147 -13.71 3.69 12.49
C GLU A 147 -12.25 3.84 12.10
N SER A 148 -11.86 4.97 11.48
CA SER A 148 -10.45 5.22 11.15
C SER A 148 -9.56 5.22 12.39
N LYS A 149 -10.04 5.77 13.52
CA LYS A 149 -9.32 5.75 14.80
C LYS A 149 -9.14 4.32 15.32
N ILE A 150 -10.21 3.53 15.30
CA ILE A 150 -10.18 2.12 15.74
C ILE A 150 -9.22 1.31 14.87
N LEU A 151 -9.29 1.46 13.55
CA LEU A 151 -8.43 0.74 12.62
C LEU A 151 -6.96 1.12 12.80
N SER A 152 -6.64 2.42 12.87
CA SER A 152 -5.25 2.87 13.04
C SER A 152 -4.63 2.45 14.36
N SER A 153 -5.42 2.21 15.41
CA SER A 153 -4.92 1.67 16.68
C SER A 153 -4.61 0.18 16.64
N LYS A 154 -5.19 -0.57 15.69
CA LYS A 154 -5.11 -2.03 15.63
C LYS A 154 -4.31 -2.58 14.45
N ILE A 155 -4.12 -1.79 13.39
CA ILE A 155 -3.53 -2.24 12.14
C ILE A 155 -2.02 -2.46 12.27
N ILE A 156 -1.54 -3.55 11.67
CA ILE A 156 -0.13 -3.84 11.47
C ILE A 156 0.04 -4.58 10.14
N SER A 157 1.06 -4.20 9.38
CA SER A 157 1.45 -4.84 8.12
C SER A 157 2.55 -5.83 8.37
N LEU A 158 2.34 -7.07 7.92
CA LEU A 158 3.31 -8.15 7.96
C LEU A 158 4.25 -8.08 6.75
N PRO A 159 5.44 -8.70 6.82
CA PRO A 159 6.35 -8.80 5.68
C PRO A 159 5.64 -9.33 4.45
N PHE A 160 5.73 -8.59 3.36
CA PHE A 160 5.00 -8.93 2.14
C PHE A 160 5.70 -8.36 0.90
N GLY A 161 5.91 -9.18 -0.10
CA GLY A 161 6.54 -8.75 -1.35
C GLY A 161 6.76 -9.93 -2.30
N PRO A 162 7.01 -9.69 -3.61
CA PRO A 162 7.13 -10.77 -4.60
C PRO A 162 8.36 -11.66 -4.36
N TYR A 163 9.35 -11.17 -3.65
CA TYR A 163 10.62 -11.85 -3.37
C TYR A 163 10.75 -12.31 -1.91
N LEU A 164 9.66 -12.25 -1.13
CA LEU A 164 9.64 -12.80 0.22
C LEU A 164 9.85 -14.32 0.14
N LYS A 165 10.92 -14.83 0.78
CA LYS A 165 11.20 -16.24 0.82
C LYS A 165 10.17 -16.98 1.65
N LEU A 166 9.84 -18.19 1.26
CA LEU A 166 8.85 -19.02 1.95
C LEU A 166 9.26 -19.31 3.41
N GLU A 167 10.55 -19.48 3.64
CA GLU A 167 11.12 -19.69 4.98
C GLU A 167 10.87 -18.48 5.90
N ASP A 168 11.06 -17.26 5.38
CA ASP A 168 10.83 -16.05 6.15
C ASP A 168 9.34 -15.84 6.40
N GLN A 169 8.48 -16.17 5.44
CA GLN A 169 7.03 -16.18 5.65
C GLN A 169 6.61 -17.19 6.72
N LYS A 170 7.22 -18.38 6.76
CA LYS A 170 6.97 -19.39 7.81
C LYS A 170 7.37 -18.87 9.19
N LYS A 171 8.54 -18.20 9.33
CA LYS A 171 8.96 -17.58 10.60
C LYS A 171 7.91 -16.57 11.13
N VAL A 172 7.32 -15.76 10.23
CA VAL A 172 6.23 -14.85 10.62
C VAL A 172 5.05 -15.62 11.16
N ILE A 173 4.61 -16.65 10.45
CA ILE A 173 3.48 -17.51 10.86
C ILE A 173 3.75 -18.21 12.19
N GLU A 174 4.95 -18.69 12.42
CA GLU A 174 5.35 -19.31 13.70
C GLU A 174 5.24 -18.33 14.88
N VAL A 175 5.66 -17.07 14.69
CA VAL A 175 5.50 -16.05 15.74
C VAL A 175 4.03 -15.80 16.05
N LEU A 176 3.18 -15.73 15.04
CA LEU A 176 1.74 -15.55 15.20
C LEU A 176 1.12 -16.77 15.91
N GLU A 177 1.44 -17.97 15.48
CA GLU A 177 0.90 -19.21 16.02
C GLU A 177 1.27 -19.41 17.50
N LYS A 178 2.55 -19.20 17.86
CA LYS A 178 3.02 -19.28 19.25
C LYS A 178 2.34 -18.27 20.18
N ASN A 179 1.78 -17.22 19.66
CA ASN A 179 1.18 -16.14 20.44
C ASN A 179 -0.33 -15.97 20.21
N LYS A 180 -0.97 -16.85 19.44
CA LYS A 180 -2.38 -16.71 19.02
C LYS A 180 -3.36 -16.50 20.16
N ASN A 181 -3.16 -17.18 21.29
CA ASN A 181 -4.04 -17.07 22.46
C ASN A 181 -3.90 -15.73 23.22
N LYS A 182 -2.84 -14.94 22.91
CA LYS A 182 -2.56 -13.64 23.52
C LYS A 182 -2.85 -12.47 22.60
N LEU A 183 -3.12 -12.74 21.33
CA LEU A 183 -3.35 -11.74 20.27
C LEU A 183 -4.84 -11.57 19.96
#